data_a1b035175b11d46ac978e3b1fb831836
#
_entry.id   a1b035175b11d46ac978e3b1fb831836
#
_cell.length_a   1.000
_cell.length_b   1.000
_cell.length_c   1.000
_cell.angle_alpha   90.00
_cell.angle_beta   90.00
_cell.angle_gamma   90.00
#
_symmetry.space_group_name_H-M   'P 1'
#
loop_
_entity.id
_entity.type
_entity.pdbx_description
1 polymer ?
#
loop_
_entity_poly.entity_id
_entity_poly.type
_entity_poly.pdbx_seq_one_letter_code
_entity_poly.pdbx_strand_id
1 'polypeptide(L)' 'SLLNNKFTLHMANRFASRIQKESKTLRGQIRRAHQLTTGHPPTAKDMAMLEKYDQKRGLPNLCRVLFNLSEFTYLD' A
#
# COMPACT_ATOMS: atom_id res chain seq x y z
N SER A 1 5.80 0.83 16.43
CA SER A 1 6.41 -0.43 15.99
C SER A 1 6.03 -0.75 14.56
N LEU A 2 6.82 -1.59 13.92
CA LEU A 2 6.54 -1.99 12.54
C LEU A 2 5.50 -3.11 12.52
N LEU A 3 4.53 -2.99 11.62
CA LEU A 3 3.50 -4.01 11.43
C LEU A 3 4.04 -5.09 10.50
N ASN A 4 4.58 -6.15 11.09
CA ASN A 4 5.24 -7.20 10.32
C ASN A 4 4.99 -8.59 10.91
N ASN A 5 3.76 -8.84 11.36
CA ASN A 5 3.35 -10.13 11.90
C ASN A 5 2.38 -10.82 10.93
N LYS A 6 2.00 -12.05 11.27
CA LYS A 6 1.10 -12.85 10.43
C LYS A 6 -0.25 -12.17 10.20
N PHE A 7 -0.78 -11.52 11.23
CA PHE A 7 -2.06 -10.82 11.12
C PHE A 7 -1.96 -9.69 10.10
N THR A 8 -0.90 -8.88 10.18
CA THR A 8 -0.69 -7.78 9.26
C THR A 8 -0.50 -8.26 7.83
N LEU A 9 0.24 -9.36 7.64
CA LEU A 9 0.41 -9.94 6.32
C LEU A 9 -0.92 -10.44 5.76
N HIS A 10 -1.74 -11.06 6.60
CA HIS A 10 -3.06 -11.52 6.19
C HIS A 10 -3.94 -10.35 5.77
N MET A 11 -3.96 -9.28 6.55
CA MET A 11 -4.74 -8.09 6.24
C MET A 11 -4.24 -7.39 4.99
N ALA A 12 -2.92 -7.36 4.79
CA ALA A 12 -2.34 -6.78 3.58
C ALA A 12 -2.75 -7.58 2.34
N ASN A 13 -2.78 -8.90 2.43
CA ASN A 13 -3.22 -9.75 1.32
C ASN A 13 -4.69 -9.49 0.98
N ARG A 14 -5.55 -9.38 1.98
CA ARG A 14 -6.97 -9.09 1.77
C ARG A 14 -7.18 -7.70 1.19
N PHE A 15 -6.43 -6.72 1.69
CA PHE A 15 -6.50 -5.36 1.20
C PHE A 15 -6.06 -5.29 -0.27
N ALA A 16 -4.96 -5.97 -0.60
CA ALA A 16 -4.47 -6.02 -1.98
C ALA A 16 -5.52 -6.64 -2.91
N SER A 17 -6.17 -7.73 -2.48
CA SER A 17 -7.23 -8.36 -3.28
C SER A 17 -8.38 -7.40 -3.53
N ARG A 18 -8.80 -6.66 -2.52
CA ARG A 18 -9.84 -5.65 -2.64
C ARG A 18 -9.44 -4.57 -3.65
N ILE A 19 -8.21 -4.06 -3.52
CA ILE A 19 -7.69 -3.01 -4.41
C ILE A 19 -7.67 -3.50 -5.86
N GLN A 20 -7.26 -4.74 -6.09
CA GLN A 20 -7.22 -5.33 -7.44
C GLN A 20 -8.61 -5.46 -8.05
N LYS A 21 -9.63 -5.64 -7.24
CA LYS A 21 -11.01 -5.67 -7.74
C LYS A 21 -11.52 -4.27 -8.06
N GLU A 22 -11.11 -3.26 -7.29
CA GLU A 22 -11.58 -1.90 -7.46
C GLU A 22 -10.87 -1.15 -8.57
N SER A 23 -9.63 -1.52 -8.88
CA SER A 23 -8.84 -0.85 -9.90
C SER A 23 -8.08 -1.87 -10.73
N LYS A 24 -8.07 -1.68 -12.05
CA LYS A 24 -7.51 -2.65 -12.98
C LYS A 24 -6.11 -2.27 -13.47
N THR A 25 -5.63 -1.07 -13.15
CA THR A 25 -4.29 -0.65 -13.55
C THR A 25 -3.37 -0.60 -12.35
N LEU A 26 -2.06 -0.81 -12.58
CA LEU A 26 -1.07 -0.74 -11.53
C LEU A 26 -1.08 0.63 -10.83
N ARG A 27 -1.07 1.70 -11.63
CA ARG A 27 -1.06 3.06 -11.06
C ARG A 27 -2.35 3.35 -10.28
N GLY A 28 -3.48 2.89 -10.78
CA GLY A 28 -4.75 3.04 -10.09
C GLY A 28 -4.78 2.28 -8.77
N GLN A 29 -4.23 1.07 -8.75
CA GLN A 29 -4.13 0.26 -7.55
C GLN A 29 -3.25 0.93 -6.51
N ILE A 30 -2.10 1.44 -6.92
CA ILE A 30 -1.17 2.14 -6.02
C ILE A 30 -1.83 3.40 -5.46
N ARG A 31 -2.44 4.19 -6.33
CA ARG A 31 -3.10 5.43 -5.91
C ARG A 31 -4.21 5.15 -4.88
N ARG A 32 -5.02 4.13 -5.16
CA ARG A 32 -6.11 3.76 -4.27
C ARG A 32 -5.59 3.28 -2.91
N ALA A 33 -4.58 2.40 -2.93
CA ALA A 33 -4.00 1.89 -1.70
C ALA A 33 -3.38 3.02 -0.87
N HIS A 34 -2.67 3.93 -1.53
CA HIS A 34 -2.04 5.07 -0.86
C HIS A 34 -3.10 5.99 -0.25
N GLN A 35 -4.16 6.30 -1.01
CA GLN A 35 -5.25 7.16 -0.53
C GLN A 35 -5.94 6.55 0.69
N LEU A 36 -6.22 5.26 0.65
CA LEU A 36 -6.94 4.60 1.74
C LEU A 36 -6.09 4.46 3.01
N THR A 37 -4.77 4.34 2.86
CA THR A 37 -3.89 4.16 4.02
C THR A 37 -3.37 5.46 4.59
N THR A 38 -3.04 6.44 3.75
CA THR A 38 -2.43 7.69 4.20
C THR A 38 -3.40 8.87 4.21
N GLY A 39 -4.54 8.74 3.57
CA GLY A 39 -5.53 9.81 3.51
C GLY A 39 -5.33 10.78 2.35
N HIS A 40 -4.28 10.58 1.54
CA HIS A 40 -4.03 11.46 0.40
C HIS A 40 -3.36 10.68 -0.74
N PRO A 41 -3.44 11.19 -1.97
CA PRO A 41 -2.80 10.52 -3.11
C PRO A 41 -1.28 10.66 -3.04
N PRO A 42 -0.54 9.73 -3.69
CA PRO A 42 0.91 9.85 -3.74
C PRO A 42 1.33 11.00 -4.65
N THR A 43 2.47 11.61 -4.33
CA THR A 43 3.11 12.55 -5.24
C THR A 43 3.64 11.80 -6.45
N ALA A 44 4.03 12.55 -7.51
CA ALA A 44 4.62 11.91 -8.70
C ALA A 44 5.88 11.15 -8.33
N LYS A 45 6.70 11.69 -7.45
CA LYS A 45 7.91 11.03 -6.97
C LYS A 45 7.59 9.76 -6.21
N ASP A 46 6.63 9.82 -5.31
CA ASP A 46 6.21 8.64 -4.54
C ASP A 46 5.61 7.57 -5.44
N MET A 47 4.81 7.99 -6.42
CA MET A 47 4.22 7.05 -7.38
C MET A 47 5.32 6.27 -8.13
N ALA A 48 6.36 6.96 -8.59
CA ALA A 48 7.46 6.30 -9.30
C ALA A 48 8.16 5.28 -8.41
N MET A 49 8.42 5.62 -7.14
CA MET A 49 9.04 4.69 -6.20
C MET A 49 8.14 3.49 -5.91
N LEU A 50 6.86 3.76 -5.71
CA LEU A 50 5.89 2.70 -5.37
C LEU A 50 5.67 1.76 -6.55
N GLU A 51 5.68 2.27 -7.78
CA GLU A 51 5.59 1.41 -8.96
C GLU A 51 6.78 0.45 -9.03
N LYS A 52 7.99 0.94 -8.81
CA LYS A 52 9.18 0.09 -8.80
C LYS A 52 9.10 -0.97 -7.71
N TYR A 53 8.65 -0.57 -6.53
CA TYR A 53 8.51 -1.50 -5.42
C TYR A 53 7.49 -2.59 -5.73
N ASP A 54 6.33 -2.20 -6.27
CA ASP A 54 5.27 -3.14 -6.61
C ASP A 54 5.75 -4.15 -7.66
N GLN A 55 6.43 -3.67 -8.71
CA GLN A 55 6.95 -4.54 -9.76
C GLN A 55 7.94 -5.56 -9.20
N LYS A 56 8.67 -5.20 -8.17
CA LYS A 56 9.69 -6.07 -7.59
C LYS A 56 9.13 -6.98 -6.50
N ARG A 57 8.21 -6.47 -5.67
CA ARG A 57 7.76 -7.17 -4.47
C ARG A 57 6.28 -7.54 -4.45
N GLY A 58 5.48 -6.97 -5.35
CA GLY A 58 4.07 -7.25 -5.44
C GLY A 58 3.20 -6.36 -4.57
N LEU A 59 1.92 -6.28 -4.90
CA LEU A 59 0.96 -5.40 -4.25
C LEU A 59 0.76 -5.72 -2.76
N PRO A 60 0.67 -6.99 -2.33
CA PRO A 60 0.50 -7.27 -0.89
C PRO A 60 1.65 -6.72 -0.05
N ASN A 61 2.89 -6.84 -0.52
CA ASN A 61 4.03 -6.27 0.18
C ASN A 61 3.99 -4.74 0.18
N LEU A 62 3.54 -4.14 -0.91
CA LEU A 62 3.36 -2.69 -0.98
C LEU A 62 2.33 -2.24 0.06
N CYS A 63 1.23 -2.95 0.18
CA CYS A 63 0.20 -2.63 1.17
C CYS A 63 0.75 -2.71 2.59
N ARG A 64 1.60 -3.69 2.87
CA ARG A 64 2.24 -3.80 4.17
C ARG A 64 3.13 -2.59 4.47
N VAL A 65 3.89 -2.15 3.46
CA VAL A 65 4.72 -0.93 3.59
C VAL A 65 3.83 0.28 3.87
N LEU A 66 2.73 0.41 3.15
CA LEU A 66 1.81 1.53 3.36
C LEU A 66 1.17 1.49 4.74
N PHE A 67 0.85 0.30 5.26
CA PHE A 67 0.34 0.16 6.62
C PHE A 67 1.36 0.69 7.64
N ASN A 68 2.64 0.37 7.47
CA ASN A 68 3.69 0.86 8.36
C ASN A 68 3.84 2.37 8.28
N LEU A 69 3.77 2.94 7.08
CA LEU A 69 3.81 4.39 6.91
C LEU A 69 2.61 5.06 7.57
N SER A 70 1.43 4.47 7.39
CA SER A 70 0.19 4.98 7.98
C SER A 70 0.27 4.96 9.51
N GLU A 71 0.74 3.86 10.11
CA GLU A 71 0.94 3.76 11.54
C GLU A 71 1.86 4.88 12.03
N PHE A 72 2.95 5.10 11.32
CA PHE A 72 3.91 6.13 11.68
C PHE A 72 3.29 7.52 11.65
N THR A 73 2.48 7.77 10.62
CA THR A 73 1.83 9.07 10.43
C THR A 73 0.83 9.38 11.53
N TYR A 74 0.07 8.38 11.96
CA TYR A 74 -1.04 8.58 12.90
C TYR A 74 -0.65 8.41 14.37
N LEU A 75 0.58 8.02 14.67
CA LEU A 75 1.05 7.93 16.05
C LEU A 75 1.51 9.26 16.60
N ASP A 76 1.72 10.23 15.75
CA ASP A 76 2.07 11.58 16.16
C ASP A 76 0.82 12.31 16.65
#